data_34b1cd589344e999730573e99edb8178
#
_entry.id   34b1cd589344e999730573e99edb8178
#
_cell.length_a   1.000
_cell.length_b   1.000
_cell.length_c   1.000
_cell.angle_alpha   90.00
_cell.angle_beta   90.00
_cell.angle_gamma   90.00
#
_symmetry.space_group_name_H-M   'P 1'
#
loop_
_entity.id
_entity.type
_entity.pdbx_description
1 polymer ?
#
loop_
_entity_poly.entity_id
_entity_poly.type
_entity_poly.pdbx_seq_one_letter_code
_entity_poly.pdbx_strand_id
1 'polypeptide(L)'
;CLTGHVTLSEAILPVPGVTGLSVIPCGPIPPNPAEVLSAPVTVELLRRLREEFEYVLVDSPPLLSVADSRILATATDAVVLVVRAFSTPYDAVRRARSLLYGAGARILGVALNDVDIRRDGYAYNYYYRYGYRYGHGYGYGYGDTHDRENQPADRGAESEKHQPTESPHP
;
A
#
# COMPACT_ATOMS: atom_id res chain seq x y z
N CYS A 1 -4.31 19.24 -20.63
CA CYS A 1 -4.08 18.25 -21.67
C CYS A 1 -5.41 17.64 -22.14
N LEU A 2 -6.14 16.91 -21.30
CA LEU A 2 -7.41 16.26 -21.68
C LEU A 2 -8.51 17.25 -22.15
N THR A 3 -8.49 18.47 -21.66
CA THR A 3 -9.41 19.55 -22.05
C THR A 3 -8.91 20.42 -23.22
N GLY A 4 -7.75 20.07 -23.81
CA GLY A 4 -7.18 20.76 -24.96
C GLY A 4 -6.48 22.10 -24.68
N HIS A 5 -6.32 22.49 -23.40
CA HIS A 5 -5.70 23.79 -23.05
C HIS A 5 -4.17 23.78 -23.18
N VAL A 6 -3.54 22.62 -23.05
CA VAL A 6 -2.09 22.41 -23.18
C VAL A 6 -1.81 21.14 -23.96
N THR A 7 -0.67 21.08 -24.62
CA THR A 7 -0.19 19.87 -25.30
C THR A 7 0.35 18.85 -24.30
N LEU A 8 0.51 17.60 -24.73
CA LEU A 8 1.07 16.56 -23.87
C LEU A 8 2.51 16.89 -23.45
N SER A 9 3.33 17.37 -24.38
CA SER A 9 4.72 17.76 -24.10
C SER A 9 4.85 18.93 -23.12
N GLU A 10 3.90 19.85 -23.10
CA GLU A 10 3.86 20.94 -22.12
C GLU A 10 3.37 20.47 -20.74
N ALA A 11 2.54 19.41 -20.71
CA ALA A 11 1.99 18.87 -19.47
C ALA A 11 2.97 17.94 -18.74
N ILE A 12 3.92 17.31 -19.45
CA ILE A 12 4.95 16.44 -18.87
C ILE A 12 6.06 17.29 -18.26
N LEU A 13 6.15 17.31 -16.95
CA LEU A 13 7.13 18.09 -16.20
C LEU A 13 8.17 17.18 -15.56
N PRO A 14 9.47 17.34 -15.87
CA PRO A 14 10.52 16.58 -15.18
C PRO A 14 10.59 16.98 -13.70
N VAL A 15 10.81 16.00 -12.82
CA VAL A 15 10.96 16.25 -11.38
C VAL A 15 12.40 16.64 -11.08
N PRO A 16 12.66 17.85 -10.56
CA PRO A 16 14.02 18.28 -10.22
C PRO A 16 14.68 17.34 -9.21
N GLY A 17 15.90 16.93 -9.48
CA GLY A 17 16.67 16.06 -8.59
C GLY A 17 16.33 14.58 -8.65
N VAL A 18 15.36 14.14 -9.47
CA VAL A 18 15.04 12.73 -9.66
C VAL A 18 15.15 12.36 -11.14
N THR A 19 16.24 11.71 -11.50
CA THR A 19 16.49 11.30 -12.89
C THR A 19 15.43 10.27 -13.35
N GLY A 20 14.87 10.50 -14.54
CA GLY A 20 13.91 9.58 -15.17
C GLY A 20 12.49 9.68 -14.63
N LEU A 21 12.20 10.60 -13.71
CA LEU A 21 10.84 10.84 -13.23
C LEU A 21 10.26 12.12 -13.84
N SER A 22 9.05 11.99 -14.38
CA SER A 22 8.22 13.10 -14.84
C SER A 22 6.84 13.03 -14.20
N VAL A 23 6.16 14.16 -14.07
CA VAL A 23 4.79 14.23 -13.55
C VAL A 23 3.90 15.02 -14.50
N ILE A 24 2.64 14.62 -14.58
CA ILE A 24 1.58 15.39 -15.20
C ILE A 24 0.61 15.80 -14.07
N PRO A 25 0.58 17.06 -13.65
CA PRO A 25 -0.35 17.53 -12.64
C PRO A 25 -1.78 17.55 -13.17
N CYS A 26 -2.77 17.39 -12.29
CA CYS A 26 -4.18 17.29 -12.68
C CYS A 26 -4.71 18.59 -13.34
N GLY A 27 -4.12 19.73 -13.04
CA GLY A 27 -4.62 21.03 -13.51
C GLY A 27 -6.00 21.41 -12.92
N PRO A 28 -6.73 22.36 -13.54
CA PRO A 28 -8.07 22.71 -13.13
C PRO A 28 -9.06 21.55 -13.28
N ILE A 29 -9.88 21.33 -12.27
CA ILE A 29 -10.89 20.25 -12.27
C ILE A 29 -12.04 20.67 -13.22
N PRO A 30 -12.34 19.86 -14.25
CA PRO A 30 -13.46 20.14 -15.13
C PRO A 30 -14.80 19.90 -14.42
N PRO A 31 -15.91 20.47 -14.88
CA PRO A 31 -17.23 20.28 -14.29
C PRO A 31 -17.76 18.84 -14.38
N ASN A 32 -17.23 18.04 -15.31
CA ASN A 32 -17.64 16.67 -15.60
C ASN A 32 -16.43 15.70 -15.68
N PRO A 33 -15.70 15.45 -14.57
CA PRO A 33 -14.44 14.68 -14.61
C PRO A 33 -14.62 13.26 -15.14
N ALA A 34 -15.68 12.55 -14.72
CA ALA A 34 -15.94 11.17 -15.14
C ALA A 34 -16.18 11.05 -16.66
N GLU A 35 -16.84 12.05 -17.26
CA GLU A 35 -17.06 12.09 -18.70
C GLU A 35 -15.74 12.30 -19.46
N VAL A 36 -14.91 13.23 -18.99
CA VAL A 36 -13.58 13.46 -19.57
C VAL A 36 -12.72 12.21 -19.48
N LEU A 37 -12.72 11.53 -18.34
CA LEU A 37 -11.95 10.29 -18.15
C LEU A 37 -12.48 9.12 -19.00
N SER A 38 -13.77 9.09 -19.30
CA SER A 38 -14.39 8.07 -20.17
C SER A 38 -14.21 8.36 -21.66
N ALA A 39 -13.77 9.56 -22.01
CA ALA A 39 -13.64 9.98 -23.40
C ALA A 39 -12.46 9.29 -24.11
N PRO A 40 -12.52 9.08 -25.43
CA PRO A 40 -11.43 8.49 -26.22
C PRO A 40 -10.09 9.22 -26.07
N VAL A 41 -10.11 10.51 -25.78
CA VAL A 41 -8.89 11.31 -25.58
C VAL A 41 -8.07 10.81 -24.39
N THR A 42 -8.71 10.29 -23.34
CA THR A 42 -8.00 9.70 -22.18
C THR A 42 -7.29 8.40 -22.55
N VAL A 43 -7.94 7.54 -23.31
CA VAL A 43 -7.34 6.30 -23.80
C VAL A 43 -6.15 6.60 -24.72
N GLU A 44 -6.29 7.57 -25.61
CA GLU A 44 -5.21 8.01 -26.50
C GLU A 44 -4.04 8.62 -25.72
N LEU A 45 -4.32 9.42 -24.68
CA LEU A 45 -3.29 9.93 -23.79
C LEU A 45 -2.48 8.81 -23.13
N LEU A 46 -3.16 7.85 -22.53
CA LEU A 46 -2.50 6.70 -21.88
C LEU A 46 -1.70 5.85 -22.87
N ARG A 47 -2.22 5.68 -24.08
CA ARG A 47 -1.50 4.98 -25.16
C ARG A 47 -0.19 5.69 -25.50
N ARG A 48 -0.20 7.01 -25.70
CA ARG A 48 1.01 7.79 -25.99
C ARG A 48 2.02 7.74 -24.85
N LEU A 49 1.56 7.86 -23.59
CA LEU A 49 2.43 7.76 -22.44
C LEU A 49 3.13 6.39 -22.35
N ARG A 50 2.43 5.30 -22.71
CA ARG A 50 3.03 3.94 -22.77
C ARG A 50 4.11 3.79 -23.84
N GLU A 51 4.08 4.58 -24.90
CA GLU A 51 5.10 4.58 -25.95
C GLU A 51 6.36 5.35 -25.53
N GLU A 52 6.19 6.33 -24.63
CA GLU A 52 7.25 7.23 -24.21
C GLU A 52 7.91 6.81 -22.88
N PHE A 53 7.17 6.15 -21.99
CA PHE A 53 7.62 5.78 -20.64
C PHE A 53 7.51 4.27 -20.40
N GLU A 54 8.51 3.72 -19.70
CA GLU A 54 8.52 2.31 -19.29
C GLU A 54 7.41 2.00 -18.28
N TYR A 55 7.16 2.94 -17.35
CA TYR A 55 6.10 2.86 -16.34
C TYR A 55 5.29 4.13 -16.31
N VAL A 56 3.96 3.98 -16.30
CA VAL A 56 3.00 5.08 -16.12
C VAL A 56 2.16 4.78 -14.88
N LEU A 57 2.32 5.59 -13.84
CA LEU A 57 1.53 5.48 -12.62
C LEU A 57 0.42 6.54 -12.63
N VAL A 58 -0.82 6.09 -12.47
CA VAL A 58 -1.99 6.98 -12.40
C VAL A 58 -2.48 7.03 -10.96
N ASP A 59 -2.31 8.17 -10.30
CA ASP A 59 -2.91 8.42 -8.99
C ASP A 59 -4.41 8.71 -9.15
N SER A 60 -5.22 8.05 -8.34
CA SER A 60 -6.68 8.10 -8.47
C SER A 60 -7.35 8.39 -7.13
N PRO A 61 -8.53 9.01 -7.14
CA PRO A 61 -9.32 9.21 -5.94
C PRO A 61 -9.78 7.88 -5.33
N PRO A 62 -10.32 7.88 -4.08
CA PRO A 62 -10.76 6.66 -3.41
C PRO A 62 -11.83 5.89 -4.21
N LEU A 63 -11.56 4.61 -4.49
CA LEU A 63 -12.37 3.75 -5.38
C LEU A 63 -13.85 3.65 -5.00
N LEU A 64 -14.15 3.68 -3.69
CA LEU A 64 -15.52 3.53 -3.20
C LEU A 64 -16.32 4.83 -3.21
N SER A 65 -15.65 5.97 -3.43
CA SER A 65 -16.28 7.30 -3.33
C SER A 65 -16.77 7.83 -4.68
N VAL A 66 -16.04 7.55 -5.75
CA VAL A 66 -16.31 8.11 -7.08
C VAL A 66 -16.13 7.08 -8.20
N ALA A 67 -16.74 7.35 -9.35
CA ALA A 67 -16.67 6.47 -10.51
C ALA A 67 -15.31 6.52 -11.25
N ASP A 68 -14.58 7.62 -11.11
CA ASP A 68 -13.36 7.94 -11.85
C ASP A 68 -12.31 6.83 -11.74
N SER A 69 -12.08 6.33 -10.53
CA SER A 69 -11.11 5.25 -10.29
C SER A 69 -11.47 3.94 -10.98
N ARG A 70 -12.76 3.64 -11.13
CA ARG A 70 -13.23 2.45 -11.88
C ARG A 70 -13.01 2.62 -13.38
N ILE A 71 -13.24 3.82 -13.90
CA ILE A 71 -12.99 4.15 -15.31
C ILE A 71 -11.51 4.00 -15.61
N LEU A 72 -10.65 4.61 -14.80
CA LEU A 72 -9.19 4.50 -14.93
C LEU A 72 -8.70 3.06 -14.80
N ALA A 73 -9.28 2.27 -13.89
CA ALA A 73 -8.91 0.88 -13.69
C ALA A 73 -9.13 0.00 -14.94
N THR A 74 -10.10 0.34 -15.79
CA THR A 74 -10.34 -0.35 -17.06
C THR A 74 -9.45 0.12 -18.20
N ALA A 75 -8.87 1.30 -18.07
CA ALA A 75 -7.99 1.91 -19.07
C ALA A 75 -6.50 1.63 -18.84
N THR A 76 -6.15 0.96 -17.74
CA THR A 76 -4.77 0.63 -17.34
C THR A 76 -4.51 -0.86 -17.42
N ASP A 77 -3.24 -1.26 -17.54
CA ASP A 77 -2.85 -2.68 -17.62
C ASP A 77 -3.09 -3.44 -16.31
N ALA A 78 -2.97 -2.74 -15.18
CA ALA A 78 -3.19 -3.32 -13.85
C ALA A 78 -3.44 -2.24 -12.79
N VAL A 79 -3.97 -2.66 -11.65
CA VAL A 79 -4.29 -1.82 -10.49
C VAL A 79 -3.55 -2.33 -9.27
N VAL A 80 -2.94 -1.42 -8.51
CA VAL A 80 -2.48 -1.65 -7.14
C VAL A 80 -3.49 -1.03 -6.19
N LEU A 81 -4.14 -1.84 -5.36
CA LEU A 81 -5.10 -1.36 -4.37
C LEU A 81 -4.36 -0.89 -3.13
N VAL A 82 -4.37 0.41 -2.86
CA VAL A 82 -3.76 0.98 -1.65
C VAL A 82 -4.77 0.96 -0.50
N VAL A 83 -4.39 0.34 0.61
CA VAL A 83 -5.21 0.17 1.82
C VAL A 83 -4.48 0.78 3.00
N ARG A 84 -5.15 1.65 3.75
CA ARG A 84 -4.58 2.21 4.97
C ARG A 84 -4.71 1.23 6.13
N ALA A 85 -3.58 0.85 6.72
CA ALA A 85 -3.53 -0.07 7.84
C ALA A 85 -4.32 0.49 9.04
N PHE A 86 -4.96 -0.39 9.81
CA PHE A 86 -5.74 -0.08 11.02
C PHE A 86 -6.90 0.91 10.85
N SER A 87 -7.08 1.48 9.65
CA SER A 87 -8.09 2.52 9.37
C SER A 87 -9.14 2.03 8.38
N THR A 88 -8.74 1.25 7.36
CA THR A 88 -9.67 0.76 6.33
C THR A 88 -10.36 -0.51 6.79
N PRO A 89 -11.70 -0.53 6.93
CA PRO A 89 -12.44 -1.74 7.30
C PRO A 89 -12.28 -2.86 6.27
N TYR A 90 -12.22 -4.11 6.73
CA TYR A 90 -12.09 -5.28 5.87
C TYR A 90 -13.19 -5.37 4.79
N ASP A 91 -14.42 -5.05 5.16
CA ASP A 91 -15.54 -5.06 4.20
C ASP A 91 -15.41 -4.00 3.10
N ALA A 92 -14.78 -2.85 3.40
CA ALA A 92 -14.46 -1.85 2.39
C ALA A 92 -13.45 -2.41 1.36
N VAL A 93 -12.43 -3.13 1.82
CA VAL A 93 -11.45 -3.79 0.94
C VAL A 93 -12.13 -4.86 0.07
N ARG A 94 -13.02 -5.68 0.65
CA ARG A 94 -13.78 -6.68 -0.10
C ARG A 94 -14.66 -6.05 -1.18
N ARG A 95 -15.37 -4.96 -0.85
CA ARG A 95 -16.20 -4.22 -1.80
C ARG A 95 -15.35 -3.59 -2.92
N ALA A 96 -14.22 -2.98 -2.57
CA ALA A 96 -13.28 -2.42 -3.54
C ALA A 96 -12.80 -3.50 -4.54
N ARG A 97 -12.37 -4.65 -4.03
CA ARG A 97 -11.98 -5.80 -4.84
C ARG A 97 -13.11 -6.25 -5.77
N SER A 98 -14.32 -6.43 -5.25
CA SER A 98 -15.47 -6.87 -6.05
C SER A 98 -15.82 -5.89 -7.16
N LEU A 99 -15.72 -4.58 -6.90
CA LEU A 99 -15.95 -3.54 -7.90
C LEU A 99 -14.90 -3.57 -9.01
N LEU A 100 -13.63 -3.77 -8.67
CA LEU A 100 -12.54 -3.88 -9.66
C LEU A 100 -12.72 -5.13 -10.53
N TYR A 101 -13.01 -6.29 -9.93
CA TYR A 101 -13.27 -7.50 -10.69
C TYR A 101 -14.52 -7.37 -11.58
N GLY A 102 -15.61 -6.78 -11.06
CA GLY A 102 -16.82 -6.51 -11.84
C GLY A 102 -16.59 -5.56 -13.01
N ALA A 103 -15.62 -4.67 -12.90
CA ALA A 103 -15.19 -3.79 -14.00
C ALA A 103 -14.21 -4.46 -14.98
N GLY A 104 -13.77 -5.70 -14.73
CA GLY A 104 -12.77 -6.38 -15.55
C GLY A 104 -11.33 -5.93 -15.31
N ALA A 105 -11.08 -5.17 -14.26
CA ALA A 105 -9.73 -4.66 -13.95
C ALA A 105 -8.82 -5.79 -13.41
N ARG A 106 -7.58 -5.80 -13.85
CA ARG A 106 -6.54 -6.71 -13.36
C ARG A 106 -5.93 -6.15 -12.07
N ILE A 107 -6.15 -6.80 -10.94
CA ILE A 107 -5.52 -6.42 -9.67
C ILE A 107 -4.14 -7.08 -9.59
N LEU A 108 -3.09 -6.27 -9.54
CA LEU A 108 -1.71 -6.72 -9.37
C LEU A 108 -1.42 -7.13 -7.93
N GLY A 109 -1.97 -6.38 -6.97
CA GLY A 109 -1.78 -6.64 -5.55
C GLY A 109 -2.38 -5.53 -4.67
N VAL A 110 -2.06 -5.63 -3.38
CA VAL A 110 -2.46 -4.66 -2.36
C VAL A 110 -1.22 -4.06 -1.72
N ALA A 111 -1.14 -2.74 -1.66
CA ALA A 111 -0.16 -2.00 -0.89
C ALA A 111 -0.79 -1.58 0.45
N LEU A 112 -0.22 -2.04 1.55
CA LEU A 112 -0.64 -1.63 2.89
C LEU A 112 0.14 -0.37 3.28
N ASN A 113 -0.55 0.76 3.37
CA ASN A 113 0.01 2.06 3.71
C ASN A 113 -0.21 2.39 5.20
N ASP A 114 0.62 3.28 5.75
CA ASP A 114 0.52 3.77 7.13
C ASP A 114 0.61 2.62 8.17
N VAL A 115 1.54 1.69 7.93
CA VAL A 115 1.82 0.57 8.84
C VAL A 115 2.77 1.04 9.93
N ASP A 116 2.33 1.02 11.18
CA ASP A 116 3.21 1.24 12.33
C ASP A 116 3.99 -0.05 12.62
N ILE A 117 5.22 -0.10 12.11
CA ILE A 117 6.10 -1.28 12.28
C ILE A 117 6.50 -1.49 13.75
N ARG A 118 6.36 -0.48 14.60
CA ARG A 118 6.70 -0.53 16.03
C ARG A 118 5.56 -1.05 16.90
N ARG A 119 4.36 -1.09 16.37
CA ARG A 119 3.17 -1.58 17.08
C ARG A 119 3.07 -3.10 16.95
N ASP A 120 3.14 -3.79 18.08
CA ASP A 120 2.70 -5.18 18.28
C ASP A 120 3.35 -6.26 17.41
N GLY A 121 4.67 -6.46 17.52
CA GLY A 121 5.31 -7.67 16.99
C GLY A 121 5.21 -7.87 15.46
N TYR A 122 4.64 -6.92 14.72
CA TYR A 122 4.52 -6.98 13.26
C TYR A 122 5.90 -7.02 12.58
N ALA A 123 6.89 -6.32 13.15
CA ALA A 123 8.27 -6.35 12.65
C ALA A 123 8.86 -7.75 12.76
N TYR A 124 8.60 -8.46 13.86
CA TYR A 124 9.12 -9.81 14.12
C TYR A 124 8.49 -10.84 13.18
N ASN A 125 7.15 -10.80 12.98
CA ASN A 125 6.45 -11.73 12.12
C ASN A 125 6.68 -11.47 10.62
N TYR A 126 6.86 -10.21 10.22
CA TYR A 126 7.12 -9.83 8.83
C TYR A 126 8.54 -10.24 8.41
N TYR A 127 9.56 -10.00 9.26
CA TYR A 127 10.94 -10.42 9.01
C TYR A 127 11.10 -11.94 8.98
N TYR A 128 10.44 -12.68 9.87
CA TYR A 128 10.52 -14.14 9.88
C TYR A 128 9.77 -14.81 8.73
N ARG A 129 8.63 -14.27 8.32
CA ARG A 129 7.81 -14.92 7.29
C ARG A 129 8.27 -14.58 5.86
N TYR A 130 8.86 -13.42 5.64
CA TYR A 130 9.34 -12.97 4.32
C TYR A 130 10.86 -13.03 4.19
N GLY A 131 11.62 -12.86 5.25
CA GLY A 131 13.09 -12.97 5.22
C GLY A 131 13.59 -14.36 4.85
N TYR A 132 12.88 -15.40 5.26
CA TYR A 132 13.25 -16.80 4.90
C TYR A 132 12.93 -17.18 3.45
N ARG A 133 12.10 -16.44 2.76
CA ARG A 133 11.69 -16.78 1.38
C ARG A 133 12.54 -16.11 0.30
N TYR A 134 13.33 -15.09 0.65
CA TYR A 134 14.20 -14.35 -0.27
C TYR A 134 15.67 -14.28 0.18
N GLY A 135 16.07 -15.05 1.17
CA GLY A 135 17.41 -15.05 1.74
C GLY A 135 18.39 -16.00 1.06
N HIS A 136 18.66 -15.79 -0.23
CA HIS A 136 19.93 -16.15 -0.82
C HIS A 136 20.47 -14.94 -1.60
N GLY A 137 21.38 -14.20 -0.96
CA GLY A 137 22.23 -13.24 -1.65
C GLY A 137 22.29 -11.86 -0.97
N TYR A 138 23.48 -11.57 -0.48
CA TYR A 138 24.04 -10.31 0.00
C TYR A 138 23.91 -10.09 1.52
N GLY A 139 24.95 -10.58 2.22
CA GLY A 139 25.29 -10.16 3.57
C GLY A 139 25.89 -8.75 3.56
N TYR A 140 25.36 -7.89 4.39
CA TYR A 140 26.07 -6.76 4.96
C TYR A 140 25.98 -6.91 6.49
N GLY A 141 27.11 -7.32 7.07
CA GLY A 141 27.32 -7.33 8.49
C GLY A 141 27.44 -5.90 9.02
N TYR A 142 26.65 -5.60 10.04
CA TYR A 142 27.00 -4.61 11.05
C TYR A 142 27.15 -5.35 12.36
N GLY A 143 28.42 -5.50 12.76
CA GLY A 143 28.76 -5.93 14.09
C GLY A 143 28.49 -4.83 15.07
N ASP A 144 27.83 -5.13 16.15
CA ASP A 144 27.92 -4.36 17.38
C ASP A 144 28.27 -5.30 18.52
N THR A 145 29.51 -5.16 18.95
CA THR A 145 30.10 -5.70 20.15
C THR A 145 29.71 -4.79 21.30
N HIS A 146 28.93 -5.29 22.26
CA HIS A 146 29.08 -4.87 23.67
C HIS A 146 28.52 -5.91 24.64
N ASP A 147 29.47 -6.43 25.35
CA ASP A 147 29.58 -6.74 26.78
C ASP A 147 28.61 -7.70 27.46
N ARG A 148 29.23 -8.84 27.73
CA ARG A 148 28.94 -9.71 28.87
C ARG A 148 29.20 -8.92 30.16
N GLU A 149 28.27 -8.93 31.07
CA GLU A 149 28.50 -9.17 32.52
C GLU A 149 27.21 -9.04 33.31
N ASN A 150 26.90 -10.04 34.04
CA ASN A 150 26.31 -10.16 35.36
C ASN A 150 25.12 -11.12 35.45
N GLN A 151 25.47 -12.34 35.71
CA GLN A 151 24.65 -13.18 36.60
C GLN A 151 24.99 -12.83 38.06
N PRO A 152 24.04 -12.86 38.96
CA PRO A 152 24.26 -13.73 40.11
C PRO A 152 23.09 -14.70 40.42
N ALA A 153 23.54 -15.77 41.05
CA ALA A 153 22.90 -16.97 41.42
C ALA A 153 21.76 -16.88 42.46
N ASP A 154 20.86 -17.85 42.33
CA ASP A 154 20.43 -18.82 43.33
C ASP A 154 19.99 -18.40 44.74
N ARG A 155 18.78 -18.80 45.09
CA ARG A 155 18.22 -19.31 46.36
C ARG A 155 16.70 -19.25 46.27
N GLY A 156 15.97 -20.35 46.27
CA GLY A 156 15.86 -21.35 47.31
C GLY A 156 14.40 -21.32 47.79
N ALA A 157 13.70 -22.40 47.54
CA ALA A 157 12.55 -22.98 48.19
C ALA A 157 11.78 -22.20 49.26
N GLU A 158 10.45 -22.20 49.17
CA GLU A 158 9.62 -22.87 50.15
C GLU A 158 8.13 -22.91 49.76
N SER A 159 7.56 -24.03 50.00
CA SER A 159 6.18 -24.44 49.84
C SER A 159 5.29 -23.83 50.91
N GLU A 160 4.06 -23.41 50.54
CA GLU A 160 2.96 -23.56 51.48
C GLU A 160 1.62 -23.72 50.75
N LYS A 161 1.00 -24.82 51.17
CA LYS A 161 -0.36 -25.27 50.79
C LYS A 161 -1.41 -24.42 51.49
N HIS A 162 -2.45 -24.02 50.77
CA HIS A 162 -3.73 -23.86 51.44
C HIS A 162 -4.90 -24.32 50.56
N GLN A 163 -5.69 -25.22 51.15
CA GLN A 163 -6.88 -25.86 50.61
C GLN A 163 -8.16 -25.00 50.74
N PRO A 164 -9.25 -25.37 50.11
CA PRO A 164 -10.41 -24.50 49.84
C PRO A 164 -11.49 -24.56 50.92
N THR A 165 -12.35 -23.56 50.98
CA THR A 165 -13.61 -23.63 51.71
C THR A 165 -14.79 -23.29 50.81
N GLU A 166 -15.76 -24.15 50.94
CA GLU A 166 -17.09 -24.28 50.34
C GLU A 166 -18.01 -23.05 50.55
N SER A 167 -18.98 -23.04 49.65
CA SER A 167 -20.23 -22.25 49.57
C SER A 167 -21.07 -22.28 50.89
N PRO A 168 -22.20 -21.50 51.02
CA PRO A 168 -23.43 -21.76 50.24
C PRO A 168 -24.31 -20.50 49.91
N HIS A 169 -25.18 -20.81 49.01
CA HIS A 169 -26.42 -20.05 48.67
C HIS A 169 -27.37 -19.75 49.86
N PRO A 170 -28.39 -18.91 49.74
CA PRO A 170 -29.50 -19.04 48.80
C PRO A 170 -29.64 -17.95 47.77
#